data_2b2568da4c1d0ffdd1931befa1df6b5a
#
_entry.id   2b2568da4c1d0ffdd1931befa1df6b5a
#
_cell.length_a   1.000
_cell.length_b   1.000
_cell.length_c   1.000
_cell.angle_alpha   90.00
_cell.angle_beta   90.00
_cell.angle_gamma   90.00
#
_symmetry.space_group_name_H-M   'P 1'
#
loop_
_entity.id
_entity.type
_entity.pdbx_description
1 polymer ?
#
loop_
_entity_poly.entity_id
_entity_poly.type
_entity_poly.pdbx_seq_one_letter_code
_entity_poly.pdbx_strand_id
1 'polypeptide(L)'
;MNKKVIAAGMAMVLASMGLTACGDSGSKEAKDSSDETYTVTMAYIGDKEEDTDRIEKKINEIMKKDINMELDIEPISWGAYAETMKLILSGGEKMDIVPILVEQVNSMVNAKQVIDMSEYIDKYGNNIKELLGDTAKAANIGNYVYGVTTGREWFCQSSVIMRKDILDECGIDVSSITDYKDLTDVYATVKEKYPDMVMMASNNSATPDTKYEMNDTLTDGFGVLMDHGQDTTVVDYYETDEYKEFVETMYDWQQKGYLSKDAATTTESAENQVKAGAAFSYLAPNKPGYDTRAALLCGTEMEIAPISEPWAGTAQISYLTYGISSSSADKDKTMQCLDYLYGNADILNLLNWGEEGVDYEVVDAENNIINYPDGKDDSNTYHLAEGWQLFDQFKMHIWEGDSPDIWDETKALNESAIKSKAFGFTYDSTSVANELAALSNVKAKYAASLGSGTVDPEETLPKFIEELKKAGIEKVISTKQEQLDKWLEENK
;
A
#
# COMPACT_ATOMS: atom_id res chain seq x y z
N MET A 1 14.41 -12.75 41.26
CA MET A 1 14.24 -11.88 42.46
C MET A 1 13.63 -10.56 42.02
N ASN A 2 12.50 -10.29 42.64
CA ASN A 2 11.73 -9.06 42.70
C ASN A 2 11.05 -8.51 41.43
N LYS A 3 9.85 -9.07 41.19
CA LYS A 3 8.68 -8.35 40.73
C LYS A 3 8.20 -7.45 41.88
N LYS A 4 8.07 -6.17 41.67
CA LYS A 4 7.15 -5.21 42.31
C LYS A 4 7.66 -3.78 42.06
N VAL A 5 6.70 -2.92 41.73
CA VAL A 5 6.73 -1.48 41.57
C VAL A 5 6.63 -1.04 40.10
N ILE A 6 5.40 -0.85 39.65
CA ILE A 6 4.81 0.31 39.00
C ILE A 6 3.30 0.03 38.96
N ALA A 7 2.63 0.47 39.99
CA ALA A 7 1.18 0.63 40.07
C ALA A 7 0.91 1.67 41.16
N ALA A 8 0.98 2.95 40.82
CA ALA A 8 0.42 4.06 41.61
C ALA A 8 0.61 5.36 40.82
N GLY A 9 -0.44 5.85 40.21
CA GLY A 9 -0.41 7.18 39.56
C GLY A 9 -1.70 7.53 38.83
N MET A 10 -2.84 6.98 39.25
CA MET A 10 -4.14 7.42 38.73
C MET A 10 -5.14 7.45 39.89
N ALA A 11 -5.21 8.54 40.60
CA ALA A 11 -6.39 8.98 41.35
C ALA A 11 -6.10 10.31 42.04
N MET A 12 -6.98 11.25 41.82
CA MET A 12 -7.19 12.52 42.50
C MET A 12 -6.92 13.79 41.68
N VAL A 13 -7.94 14.19 40.91
CA VAL A 13 -8.49 15.54 40.95
C VAL A 13 -9.99 15.48 40.64
N LEU A 14 -10.79 15.26 41.63
CA LEU A 14 -12.23 15.53 41.65
C LEU A 14 -12.48 16.24 42.98
N ALA A 15 -12.72 17.52 42.90
CA ALA A 15 -13.59 18.29 43.82
C ALA A 15 -13.23 19.78 43.86
N SER A 16 -13.97 20.58 43.11
CA SER A 16 -14.42 21.90 43.61
C SER A 16 -15.49 22.46 42.67
N MET A 17 -16.74 21.96 42.82
CA MET A 17 -17.91 22.70 42.38
C MET A 17 -18.32 23.63 43.46
N GLY A 18 -18.19 24.92 43.23
CA GLY A 18 -18.83 25.96 44.00
C GLY A 18 -19.99 26.57 43.23
N LEU A 19 -21.20 26.28 43.65
CA LEU A 19 -22.43 26.94 43.20
C LEU A 19 -22.41 28.44 43.53
N THR A 20 -22.62 29.28 42.52
CA THR A 20 -23.32 30.56 42.71
C THR A 20 -24.31 30.76 41.56
N ALA A 21 -25.58 30.60 41.89
CA ALA A 21 -26.70 31.06 41.07
C ALA A 21 -26.96 32.54 41.36
N CYS A 22 -27.15 33.36 40.31
CA CYS A 22 -28.25 34.32 40.14
C CYS A 22 -28.01 35.22 38.94
N GLY A 23 -28.84 35.09 37.97
CA GLY A 23 -29.64 36.01 37.18
C GLY A 23 -28.96 37.23 36.57
N ASP A 24 -28.84 37.23 35.25
CA ASP A 24 -29.35 38.36 34.46
C ASP A 24 -29.61 37.89 33.01
N SER A 25 -30.82 38.21 32.51
CA SER A 25 -31.22 37.95 31.14
C SER A 25 -30.68 39.05 30.21
N GLY A 26 -29.48 38.80 29.69
CA GLY A 26 -28.90 39.55 28.60
C GLY A 26 -28.77 38.63 27.41
N SER A 27 -29.48 38.94 26.32
CA SER A 27 -29.28 38.30 25.01
C SER A 27 -27.81 38.39 24.62
N LYS A 28 -27.06 37.28 24.77
CA LYS A 28 -25.78 37.15 24.12
C LYS A 28 -26.06 36.86 22.66
N GLU A 29 -25.81 37.83 21.81
CA GLU A 29 -25.56 37.58 20.39
C GLU A 29 -24.59 36.41 20.30
N ALA A 30 -24.94 35.41 19.52
CA ALA A 30 -24.03 34.35 19.15
C ALA A 30 -22.80 35.03 18.49
N LYS A 31 -21.66 34.99 19.17
CA LYS A 31 -20.38 35.33 18.55
C LYS A 31 -20.24 34.37 17.39
N ASP A 32 -20.17 34.95 16.21
CA ASP A 32 -19.79 34.26 14.99
C ASP A 32 -18.48 33.50 15.24
N SER A 33 -18.51 32.18 15.18
CA SER A 33 -17.38 31.28 15.48
C SER A 33 -16.38 31.22 14.31
N SER A 34 -16.36 32.24 13.45
CA SER A 34 -15.56 32.27 12.22
C SER A 34 -14.08 32.58 12.41
N ASP A 35 -13.64 32.91 13.64
CA ASP A 35 -12.26 33.35 13.90
C ASP A 35 -11.39 32.29 14.64
N GLU A 36 -11.95 31.14 15.02
CA GLU A 36 -11.19 30.11 15.77
C GLU A 36 -10.56 29.12 14.78
N THR A 37 -9.22 29.00 14.83
CA THR A 37 -8.46 28.05 14.03
C THR A 37 -8.88 26.62 14.38
N TYR A 38 -9.23 25.81 13.37
CA TYR A 38 -9.62 24.41 13.56
C TYR A 38 -8.41 23.50 13.35
N THR A 39 -8.13 22.63 14.32
CA THR A 39 -7.05 21.64 14.20
C THR A 39 -7.64 20.32 13.71
N VAL A 40 -7.11 19.80 12.59
CA VAL A 40 -7.42 18.50 12.02
C VAL A 40 -6.34 17.51 12.46
N THR A 41 -6.72 16.43 13.16
CA THR A 41 -5.81 15.35 13.53
C THR A 41 -5.79 14.30 12.41
N MET A 42 -4.60 14.00 11.88
CA MET A 42 -4.41 13.08 10.77
C MET A 42 -3.37 12.01 11.12
N ALA A 43 -3.73 10.75 10.94
CA ALA A 43 -2.75 9.67 10.98
C ALA A 43 -2.11 9.43 9.60
N TYR A 44 -0.85 8.99 9.60
CA TYR A 44 -0.24 8.28 8.48
C TYR A 44 0.47 7.00 8.96
N ILE A 45 0.72 6.06 8.05
CA ILE A 45 1.35 4.79 8.41
C ILE A 45 2.86 4.90 8.21
N GLY A 46 3.61 4.91 9.29
CA GLY A 46 5.07 5.06 9.27
C GLY A 46 5.62 5.35 10.66
N ASP A 47 6.92 5.29 10.79
CA ASP A 47 7.59 5.68 12.01
C ASP A 47 7.70 7.21 12.10
N LYS A 48 7.75 7.73 13.33
CA LYS A 48 7.93 9.16 13.55
C LYS A 48 9.39 9.54 13.26
N GLU A 49 9.59 10.40 12.27
CA GLU A 49 10.86 11.06 12.03
C GLU A 49 11.25 12.00 13.18
N GLU A 50 12.55 12.17 13.45
CA GLU A 50 13.04 12.98 14.59
C GLU A 50 12.53 14.43 14.50
N ASP A 51 12.47 14.99 13.30
CA ASP A 51 12.08 16.38 13.04
C ASP A 51 10.61 16.58 12.64
N THR A 52 9.73 15.60 12.82
CA THR A 52 8.29 15.69 12.48
C THR A 52 7.64 16.95 13.07
N ASP A 53 7.92 17.27 14.33
CA ASP A 53 7.32 18.45 15.01
C ASP A 53 7.76 19.78 14.35
N ARG A 54 8.98 19.84 13.80
CA ARG A 54 9.48 21.00 13.04
C ARG A 54 8.74 21.16 11.71
N ILE A 55 8.55 20.07 11.01
CA ILE A 55 7.84 20.04 9.72
C ILE A 55 6.36 20.37 9.92
N GLU A 56 5.70 19.78 10.91
CA GLU A 56 4.31 20.09 11.26
C GLU A 56 4.12 21.59 11.54
N LYS A 57 5.03 22.20 12.28
CA LYS A 57 4.99 23.65 12.54
C LYS A 57 5.04 24.46 11.23
N LYS A 58 5.89 24.09 10.27
CA LYS A 58 6.00 24.77 8.96
C LYS A 58 4.72 24.62 8.14
N ILE A 59 4.16 23.41 8.11
CA ILE A 59 2.87 23.15 7.47
C ILE A 59 1.79 24.02 8.08
N ASN A 60 1.75 24.14 9.41
CA ASN A 60 0.76 24.92 10.12
C ASN A 60 0.90 26.43 9.90
N GLU A 61 2.10 26.94 9.65
CA GLU A 61 2.30 28.34 9.22
C GLU A 61 1.62 28.63 7.86
N ILE A 62 1.66 27.69 6.92
CA ILE A 62 1.00 27.79 5.61
C ILE A 62 -0.52 27.63 5.76
N MET A 63 -0.98 26.55 6.42
CA MET A 63 -2.40 26.22 6.55
C MET A 63 -3.21 27.28 7.32
N LYS A 64 -2.62 27.87 8.37
CA LYS A 64 -3.27 28.96 9.09
C LYS A 64 -3.53 30.17 8.20
N LYS A 65 -2.56 30.52 7.37
CA LYS A 65 -2.66 31.67 6.47
C LYS A 65 -3.68 31.42 5.36
N ASP A 66 -3.69 30.22 4.78
CA ASP A 66 -4.44 29.93 3.57
C ASP A 66 -5.89 29.50 3.84
N ILE A 67 -6.11 28.68 4.87
CA ILE A 67 -7.43 28.08 5.17
C ILE A 67 -7.87 28.24 6.63
N ASN A 68 -7.11 28.94 7.47
CA ASN A 68 -7.35 29.09 8.91
C ASN A 68 -7.50 27.74 9.65
N MET A 69 -6.66 26.76 9.31
CA MET A 69 -6.62 25.43 9.93
C MET A 69 -5.21 25.07 10.37
N GLU A 70 -5.10 24.10 11.25
CA GLU A 70 -3.88 23.42 11.65
C GLU A 70 -4.01 21.92 11.42
N LEU A 71 -2.88 21.27 11.14
CA LEU A 71 -2.73 19.83 11.08
C LEU A 71 -1.99 19.35 12.34
N ASP A 72 -2.47 18.28 12.93
CA ASP A 72 -1.87 17.54 14.03
C ASP A 72 -1.56 16.13 13.49
N ILE A 73 -0.27 15.83 13.32
CA ILE A 73 0.19 14.66 12.56
C ILE A 73 0.53 13.51 13.51
N GLU A 74 -0.16 12.38 13.38
CA GLU A 74 -0.01 11.19 14.21
C GLU A 74 0.57 10.02 13.41
N PRO A 75 1.91 9.85 13.36
CA PRO A 75 2.53 8.68 12.75
C PRO A 75 2.27 7.42 13.55
N ILE A 76 1.88 6.34 12.86
CA ILE A 76 1.65 5.03 13.48
C ILE A 76 2.42 3.99 12.68
N SER A 77 3.39 3.33 13.33
CA SER A 77 4.24 2.34 12.66
C SER A 77 3.45 1.20 12.03
N TRP A 78 3.92 0.68 10.90
CA TRP A 78 3.29 -0.41 10.15
C TRP A 78 2.89 -1.60 11.03
N GLY A 79 3.78 -2.04 11.92
CA GLY A 79 3.53 -3.19 12.78
C GLY A 79 2.46 -2.96 13.85
N ALA A 80 2.19 -1.70 14.22
CA ALA A 80 1.21 -1.36 15.25
C ALA A 80 -0.09 -0.78 14.66
N TYR A 81 -0.11 -0.42 13.38
CA TYR A 81 -1.17 0.38 12.78
C TYR A 81 -2.57 -0.20 12.99
N ALA A 82 -2.80 -1.45 12.58
CA ALA A 82 -4.12 -2.06 12.60
C ALA A 82 -4.73 -2.11 14.02
N GLU A 83 -3.93 -2.45 15.03
CA GLU A 83 -4.38 -2.55 16.42
C GLU A 83 -4.57 -1.16 17.04
N THR A 84 -3.63 -0.24 16.82
CA THR A 84 -3.68 1.13 17.35
C THR A 84 -4.87 1.89 16.78
N MET A 85 -5.06 1.87 15.45
CA MET A 85 -6.18 2.54 14.81
C MET A 85 -7.53 2.00 15.28
N LYS A 86 -7.64 0.68 15.42
CA LYS A 86 -8.84 0.05 15.99
C LYS A 86 -9.14 0.54 17.40
N LEU A 87 -8.13 0.71 18.26
CA LEU A 87 -8.30 1.22 19.62
C LEU A 87 -8.74 2.69 19.62
N ILE A 88 -8.07 3.56 18.85
CA ILE A 88 -8.40 4.98 18.71
C ILE A 88 -9.86 5.15 18.28
N LEU A 89 -10.25 4.53 17.18
CA LEU A 89 -11.58 4.68 16.61
C LEU A 89 -12.68 4.05 17.48
N SER A 90 -12.41 2.92 18.13
CA SER A 90 -13.36 2.29 19.05
C SER A 90 -13.47 3.02 20.39
N GLY A 91 -12.40 3.69 20.82
CA GLY A 91 -12.36 4.55 22.02
C GLY A 91 -13.06 5.89 21.82
N GLY A 92 -13.34 6.28 20.58
CA GLY A 92 -13.88 7.60 20.23
C GLY A 92 -12.88 8.72 20.48
N GLU A 93 -11.59 8.42 20.45
CA GLU A 93 -10.54 9.42 20.51
C GLU A 93 -10.58 10.30 19.25
N LYS A 94 -10.11 11.54 19.38
CA LYS A 94 -10.10 12.46 18.25
C LYS A 94 -9.14 11.95 17.18
N MET A 95 -9.66 11.68 16.02
CA MET A 95 -8.94 11.38 14.80
C MET A 95 -9.85 11.82 13.65
N ASP A 96 -9.40 12.74 12.83
CA ASP A 96 -10.25 13.32 11.79
C ASP A 96 -10.01 12.63 10.44
N ILE A 97 -8.74 12.53 10.00
CA ILE A 97 -8.36 11.88 8.74
C ILE A 97 -7.62 10.57 9.06
N VAL A 98 -8.11 9.48 8.50
CA VAL A 98 -7.58 8.13 8.77
C VAL A 98 -7.16 7.44 7.48
N PRO A 99 -5.95 6.89 7.40
CA PRO A 99 -5.59 5.96 6.33
C PRO A 99 -6.37 4.64 6.51
N ILE A 100 -6.82 4.06 5.42
CA ILE A 100 -7.60 2.82 5.40
C ILE A 100 -6.90 1.88 4.43
N LEU A 101 -6.34 0.79 4.94
CA LEU A 101 -5.80 -0.28 4.11
C LEU A 101 -6.94 -1.14 3.57
N VAL A 102 -6.79 -1.64 2.35
CA VAL A 102 -7.83 -2.38 1.62
C VAL A 102 -8.43 -3.53 2.43
N GLU A 103 -7.62 -4.26 3.21
CA GLU A 103 -8.07 -5.35 4.07
C GLU A 103 -8.90 -4.90 5.29
N GLN A 104 -8.85 -3.61 5.65
CA GLN A 104 -9.58 -3.05 6.79
C GLN A 104 -10.93 -2.43 6.40
N VAL A 105 -11.15 -2.19 5.11
CA VAL A 105 -12.32 -1.47 4.59
C VAL A 105 -13.63 -2.03 5.15
N ASN A 106 -13.89 -3.32 4.96
CA ASN A 106 -15.13 -3.94 5.42
C ASN A 106 -15.33 -3.82 6.95
N SER A 107 -14.27 -3.99 7.74
CA SER A 107 -14.36 -3.91 9.20
C SER A 107 -14.66 -2.48 9.68
N MET A 108 -14.03 -1.46 9.08
CA MET A 108 -14.20 -0.06 9.46
C MET A 108 -15.57 0.49 9.03
N VAL A 109 -16.02 0.13 7.82
CA VAL A 109 -17.35 0.54 7.32
C VAL A 109 -18.47 -0.12 8.14
N ASN A 110 -18.38 -1.43 8.40
CA ASN A 110 -19.37 -2.15 9.19
C ASN A 110 -19.44 -1.68 10.65
N ALA A 111 -18.30 -1.31 11.23
CA ALA A 111 -18.22 -0.72 12.56
C ALA A 111 -18.63 0.78 12.59
N LYS A 112 -18.95 1.37 11.44
CA LYS A 112 -19.26 2.80 11.27
C LYS A 112 -18.19 3.73 11.83
N GLN A 113 -16.93 3.34 11.66
CA GLN A 113 -15.78 4.11 12.11
C GLN A 113 -15.41 5.24 11.15
N VAL A 114 -15.80 5.12 9.89
CA VAL A 114 -15.67 6.15 8.86
C VAL A 114 -17.05 6.55 8.32
N ILE A 115 -17.15 7.76 7.79
CA ILE A 115 -18.41 8.30 7.25
C ILE A 115 -18.53 8.02 5.75
N ASP A 116 -19.76 8.13 5.21
CA ASP A 116 -19.96 8.28 3.78
C ASP A 116 -19.50 9.67 3.34
N MET A 117 -18.52 9.74 2.47
CA MET A 117 -17.90 10.98 2.02
C MET A 117 -18.55 11.57 0.77
N SER A 118 -19.56 10.92 0.17
CA SER A 118 -20.17 11.30 -1.12
C SER A 118 -20.57 12.79 -1.16
N GLU A 119 -21.38 13.24 -0.21
CA GLU A 119 -21.86 14.63 -0.17
C GLU A 119 -20.72 15.64 0.10
N TYR A 120 -19.71 15.24 0.89
CA TYR A 120 -18.57 16.09 1.23
C TYR A 120 -17.61 16.26 0.04
N ILE A 121 -17.36 15.20 -0.71
CA ILE A 121 -16.56 15.24 -1.95
C ILE A 121 -17.25 16.11 -2.99
N ASP A 122 -18.58 15.97 -3.14
CA ASP A 122 -19.36 16.81 -4.07
C ASP A 122 -19.23 18.29 -3.75
N LYS A 123 -19.25 18.62 -2.47
CA LYS A 123 -19.24 20.00 -1.98
C LYS A 123 -17.86 20.64 -1.96
N TYR A 124 -16.83 19.90 -1.58
CA TYR A 124 -15.50 20.43 -1.28
C TYR A 124 -14.35 19.78 -2.06
N GLY A 125 -14.52 18.58 -2.62
CA GLY A 125 -13.47 17.74 -3.18
C GLY A 125 -13.05 18.10 -4.61
N ASN A 126 -12.70 19.34 -4.89
CA ASN A 126 -12.36 19.75 -6.25
C ASN A 126 -11.01 19.20 -6.71
N ASN A 127 -9.96 19.32 -5.88
CA ASN A 127 -8.63 18.78 -6.18
C ASN A 127 -8.67 17.25 -6.27
N ILE A 128 -9.41 16.61 -5.38
CA ILE A 128 -9.61 15.16 -5.37
C ILE A 128 -10.29 14.69 -6.65
N LYS A 129 -11.36 15.35 -7.09
CA LYS A 129 -12.07 15.01 -8.33
C LYS A 129 -11.22 15.23 -9.58
N GLU A 130 -10.42 16.29 -9.60
CA GLU A 130 -9.49 16.59 -10.70
C GLU A 130 -8.41 15.51 -10.83
N LEU A 131 -7.82 15.08 -9.69
CA LEU A 131 -6.79 14.06 -9.66
C LEU A 131 -7.34 12.66 -10.01
N LEU A 132 -8.42 12.25 -9.34
CA LEU A 132 -8.85 10.85 -9.36
C LEU A 132 -9.74 10.51 -10.55
N GLY A 133 -10.56 11.44 -11.05
CA GLY A 133 -11.48 11.13 -12.14
C GLY A 133 -12.28 9.85 -11.90
N ASP A 134 -12.23 8.91 -12.85
CA ASP A 134 -12.93 7.62 -12.76
C ASP A 134 -12.35 6.67 -11.68
N THR A 135 -11.11 6.87 -11.25
CA THR A 135 -10.48 6.00 -10.23
C THR A 135 -11.05 6.21 -8.83
N ALA A 136 -11.76 7.33 -8.60
CA ALA A 136 -12.48 7.58 -7.35
C ALA A 136 -13.46 6.44 -6.99
N LYS A 137 -13.97 5.71 -7.98
CA LYS A 137 -14.90 4.56 -7.79
C LYS A 137 -14.27 3.40 -7.03
N ALA A 138 -12.94 3.31 -6.99
CA ALA A 138 -12.24 2.22 -6.30
C ALA A 138 -12.42 2.27 -4.76
N ALA A 139 -12.80 3.42 -4.19
CA ALA A 139 -13.00 3.61 -2.75
C ALA A 139 -14.48 3.57 -2.33
N ASN A 140 -15.29 2.72 -3.00
CA ASN A 140 -16.73 2.59 -2.73
C ASN A 140 -17.10 1.16 -2.33
N ILE A 141 -18.10 1.03 -1.45
CA ILE A 141 -18.87 -0.21 -1.26
C ILE A 141 -20.30 0.10 -1.68
N GLY A 142 -20.70 -0.34 -2.86
CA GLY A 142 -21.97 0.10 -3.46
C GLY A 142 -21.99 1.61 -3.62
N ASN A 143 -22.95 2.29 -3.00
CA ASN A 143 -23.06 3.74 -3.02
C ASN A 143 -22.34 4.44 -1.85
N TYR A 144 -21.68 3.71 -0.99
CA TYR A 144 -20.98 4.24 0.18
C TYR A 144 -19.53 4.55 -0.16
N VAL A 145 -19.17 5.83 -0.21
CA VAL A 145 -17.81 6.30 -0.44
C VAL A 145 -17.07 6.34 0.89
N TYR A 146 -16.26 5.33 1.18
CA TYR A 146 -15.58 5.21 2.47
C TYR A 146 -14.29 6.01 2.56
N GLY A 147 -13.72 6.45 1.42
CA GLY A 147 -12.46 7.17 1.38
C GLY A 147 -12.14 7.69 -0.01
N VAL A 148 -10.93 8.23 -0.14
CA VAL A 148 -10.33 8.70 -1.40
C VAL A 148 -8.94 8.09 -1.54
N THR A 149 -8.59 7.64 -2.74
CA THR A 149 -7.28 7.04 -3.03
C THR A 149 -6.22 8.11 -3.20
N THR A 150 -4.95 7.75 -3.10
CA THR A 150 -3.83 8.66 -3.37
C THR A 150 -3.47 8.72 -4.86
N GLY A 151 -2.94 9.84 -5.31
CA GLY A 151 -2.37 10.00 -6.65
C GLY A 151 -0.98 9.40 -6.71
N ARG A 152 -0.87 8.21 -7.28
CA ARG A 152 0.38 7.43 -7.37
C ARG A 152 0.33 6.44 -8.54
N GLU A 153 1.24 5.49 -8.59
CA GLU A 153 1.08 4.35 -9.46
C GLU A 153 -0.14 3.51 -9.04
N TRP A 154 -1.06 3.26 -9.97
CA TRP A 154 -2.27 2.46 -9.76
C TRP A 154 -2.26 1.13 -10.50
N PHE A 155 -1.25 0.92 -11.33
CA PHE A 155 -1.06 -0.35 -12.04
C PHE A 155 -0.22 -1.32 -11.19
N CYS A 156 -0.39 -2.59 -11.49
CA CYS A 156 0.48 -3.68 -11.08
C CYS A 156 1.15 -4.24 -12.33
N GLN A 157 2.45 -4.47 -12.26
CA GLN A 157 3.20 -5.16 -13.31
C GLN A 157 4.29 -5.98 -12.63
N SER A 158 4.29 -7.27 -12.84
CA SER A 158 5.33 -8.14 -12.30
C SER A 158 6.61 -8.01 -13.14
N SER A 159 7.75 -8.01 -12.48
CA SER A 159 9.07 -8.00 -13.14
C SER A 159 10.08 -8.87 -12.40
N VAL A 160 11.12 -9.25 -13.12
CA VAL A 160 12.35 -9.83 -12.54
C VAL A 160 13.45 -8.77 -12.56
N ILE A 161 14.11 -8.62 -11.42
CA ILE A 161 15.24 -7.71 -11.22
C ILE A 161 16.50 -8.55 -11.17
N MET A 162 17.47 -8.28 -12.04
CA MET A 162 18.64 -9.12 -12.24
C MET A 162 19.94 -8.31 -12.19
N ARG A 163 21.02 -8.92 -11.74
CA ARG A 163 22.35 -8.33 -11.76
C ARG A 163 22.84 -8.14 -13.19
N LYS A 164 23.03 -6.86 -13.58
CA LYS A 164 23.47 -6.49 -14.94
C LYS A 164 24.83 -7.05 -15.30
N ASP A 165 25.79 -7.00 -14.38
CA ASP A 165 27.14 -7.52 -14.61
C ASP A 165 27.17 -9.01 -14.98
N ILE A 166 26.29 -9.80 -14.36
CA ILE A 166 26.14 -11.24 -14.66
C ILE A 166 25.44 -11.46 -15.99
N LEU A 167 24.41 -10.67 -16.29
CA LEU A 167 23.72 -10.74 -17.60
C LEU A 167 24.70 -10.47 -18.74
N ASP A 168 25.48 -9.39 -18.63
CA ASP A 168 26.48 -9.00 -19.64
C ASP A 168 27.56 -10.08 -19.80
N GLU A 169 28.06 -10.65 -18.70
CA GLU A 169 29.05 -11.73 -18.73
C GLU A 169 28.51 -13.01 -19.36
N CYS A 170 27.22 -13.31 -19.14
CA CYS A 170 26.56 -14.49 -19.70
C CYS A 170 26.03 -14.26 -21.13
N GLY A 171 26.04 -13.01 -21.62
CA GLY A 171 25.52 -12.65 -22.94
C GLY A 171 24.01 -12.83 -23.06
N ILE A 172 23.27 -12.55 -21.97
CA ILE A 172 21.81 -12.69 -21.90
C ILE A 172 21.14 -11.40 -22.35
N ASP A 173 20.26 -11.48 -23.33
CA ASP A 173 19.41 -10.37 -23.78
C ASP A 173 18.13 -10.32 -22.94
N VAL A 174 18.00 -9.30 -22.09
CA VAL A 174 16.87 -9.09 -21.20
C VAL A 174 15.54 -8.93 -21.96
N SER A 175 15.58 -8.39 -23.18
CA SER A 175 14.36 -8.21 -24.02
C SER A 175 13.68 -9.54 -24.42
N SER A 176 14.38 -10.66 -24.28
CA SER A 176 13.82 -11.98 -24.53
C SER A 176 13.02 -12.56 -23.35
N ILE A 177 13.04 -11.90 -22.20
CA ILE A 177 12.36 -12.33 -20.98
C ILE A 177 11.02 -11.59 -20.89
N THR A 178 9.93 -12.31 -21.12
CA THR A 178 8.55 -11.76 -21.14
C THR A 178 7.59 -12.49 -20.22
N ASP A 179 8.00 -13.67 -19.71
CA ASP A 179 7.26 -14.51 -18.78
C ASP A 179 8.26 -15.12 -17.78
N TYR A 180 7.79 -15.49 -16.57
CA TYR A 180 8.67 -16.12 -15.58
C TYR A 180 9.29 -17.44 -16.07
N LYS A 181 8.64 -18.16 -17.00
CA LYS A 181 9.12 -19.42 -17.56
C LYS A 181 10.41 -19.26 -18.37
N ASP A 182 10.56 -18.09 -19.02
CA ASP A 182 11.78 -17.76 -19.80
C ASP A 182 13.02 -17.74 -18.88
N LEU A 183 12.83 -17.49 -17.57
CA LEU A 183 13.90 -17.50 -16.59
C LEU A 183 14.54 -18.89 -16.41
N THR A 184 13.88 -19.98 -16.79
CA THR A 184 14.44 -21.33 -16.64
C THR A 184 15.73 -21.49 -17.44
N ASP A 185 15.79 -20.99 -18.66
CA ASP A 185 16.98 -21.05 -19.52
C ASP A 185 18.04 -20.03 -19.09
N VAL A 186 17.59 -18.84 -18.65
CA VAL A 186 18.46 -17.82 -18.06
C VAL A 186 19.18 -18.38 -16.84
N TYR A 187 18.45 -18.97 -15.91
CA TYR A 187 18.99 -19.56 -14.69
C TYR A 187 19.93 -20.75 -14.97
N ALA A 188 19.61 -21.58 -15.96
CA ALA A 188 20.51 -22.65 -16.37
C ALA A 188 21.86 -22.08 -16.84
N THR A 189 21.83 -21.04 -17.69
CA THR A 189 23.02 -20.39 -18.23
C THR A 189 23.86 -19.73 -17.12
N VAL A 190 23.24 -19.00 -16.20
CA VAL A 190 23.92 -18.35 -15.08
C VAL A 190 24.50 -19.39 -14.11
N LYS A 191 23.74 -20.45 -13.81
CA LYS A 191 24.15 -21.50 -12.86
C LYS A 191 25.38 -22.29 -13.32
N GLU A 192 25.62 -22.42 -14.65
CA GLU A 192 26.85 -23.03 -15.16
C GLU A 192 28.11 -22.24 -14.76
N LYS A 193 28.03 -20.90 -14.72
CA LYS A 193 29.16 -20.02 -14.32
C LYS A 193 29.21 -19.79 -12.82
N TYR A 194 28.07 -19.74 -12.16
CA TYR A 194 27.89 -19.41 -10.75
C TYR A 194 27.20 -20.55 -9.99
N PRO A 195 27.84 -21.74 -9.84
CA PRO A 195 27.18 -22.94 -9.32
C PRO A 195 26.68 -22.82 -7.87
N ASP A 196 27.29 -21.96 -7.07
CA ASP A 196 26.93 -21.78 -5.66
C ASP A 196 25.91 -20.65 -5.43
N MET A 197 25.64 -19.81 -6.45
CA MET A 197 24.73 -18.68 -6.36
C MET A 197 23.26 -19.14 -6.44
N VAL A 198 22.40 -18.54 -5.64
CA VAL A 198 20.94 -18.65 -5.78
C VAL A 198 20.51 -17.84 -7.00
N MET A 199 19.65 -18.41 -7.84
CA MET A 199 19.20 -17.72 -9.06
C MET A 199 18.10 -16.71 -8.74
N MET A 200 17.10 -17.09 -7.93
CA MET A 200 16.04 -16.18 -7.47
C MET A 200 15.98 -16.16 -5.94
N ALA A 201 16.18 -14.99 -5.37
CA ALA A 201 16.00 -14.76 -3.94
C ALA A 201 14.49 -14.65 -3.59
N SER A 202 14.10 -15.22 -2.47
CA SER A 202 12.84 -14.90 -1.81
C SER A 202 12.98 -13.59 -1.01
N ASN A 203 11.92 -12.83 -0.91
CA ASN A 203 11.96 -11.50 -0.33
C ASN A 203 11.17 -11.43 0.97
N ASN A 204 11.87 -11.32 2.11
CA ASN A 204 11.31 -10.90 3.39
C ASN A 204 10.04 -11.70 3.79
N SER A 205 10.11 -13.02 3.73
CA SER A 205 9.00 -13.97 3.92
C SER A 205 7.93 -13.95 2.82
N ALA A 206 8.11 -13.16 1.77
CA ALA A 206 7.27 -13.20 0.58
C ALA A 206 7.86 -14.21 -0.42
N THR A 207 7.09 -15.22 -0.75
CA THR A 207 7.47 -16.23 -1.74
C THR A 207 7.20 -15.76 -3.17
N PRO A 208 7.80 -16.38 -4.21
CA PRO A 208 7.63 -15.94 -5.60
C PRO A 208 6.17 -15.78 -6.05
N ASP A 209 5.27 -16.66 -5.60
CA ASP A 209 3.84 -16.58 -5.93
C ASP A 209 3.16 -15.29 -5.45
N THR A 210 3.66 -14.68 -4.38
CA THR A 210 3.12 -13.42 -3.87
C THR A 210 3.62 -12.18 -4.62
N LYS A 211 4.56 -12.36 -5.54
CA LYS A 211 5.15 -11.30 -6.36
C LYS A 211 4.83 -11.45 -7.84
N TYR A 212 4.21 -12.56 -8.23
CA TYR A 212 3.71 -12.82 -9.56
C TYR A 212 2.19 -12.59 -9.61
N GLU A 213 1.83 -11.32 -9.78
CA GLU A 213 0.45 -10.86 -9.65
C GLU A 213 -0.19 -10.72 -11.04
N MET A 214 -1.00 -11.71 -11.44
CA MET A 214 -1.65 -11.79 -12.76
C MET A 214 -3.17 -11.72 -12.69
N ASN A 215 -3.76 -11.84 -11.49
CA ASN A 215 -5.19 -12.05 -11.32
C ASN A 215 -5.79 -11.00 -10.37
N ASP A 216 -7.02 -10.56 -10.68
CA ASP A 216 -7.74 -9.67 -9.75
C ASP A 216 -8.22 -10.47 -8.54
N THR A 217 -7.60 -10.22 -7.40
CA THR A 217 -7.84 -10.93 -6.14
C THR A 217 -9.17 -10.58 -5.49
N LEU A 218 -9.88 -9.59 -6.00
CA LEU A 218 -11.14 -9.08 -5.41
C LEU A 218 -11.03 -8.87 -3.90
N THR A 219 -9.91 -8.30 -3.44
CA THR A 219 -9.52 -7.92 -2.07
C THR A 219 -8.87 -9.02 -1.22
N ASP A 220 -9.46 -10.21 -1.10
CA ASP A 220 -9.04 -11.25 -0.13
C ASP A 220 -8.26 -12.42 -0.74
N GLY A 221 -8.27 -12.56 -2.06
CA GLY A 221 -7.59 -13.62 -2.79
C GLY A 221 -8.21 -15.02 -2.63
N PHE A 222 -9.38 -15.13 -2.01
CA PHE A 222 -10.19 -16.36 -1.99
C PHE A 222 -11.34 -16.21 -2.99
N GLY A 223 -11.12 -16.72 -4.20
CA GLY A 223 -11.94 -16.44 -5.38
C GLY A 223 -11.42 -15.19 -6.09
N VAL A 224 -10.82 -15.41 -7.27
CA VAL A 224 -10.17 -14.39 -8.08
C VAL A 224 -10.77 -14.34 -9.47
N LEU A 225 -10.50 -13.27 -10.21
CA LEU A 225 -10.77 -13.19 -11.65
C LEU A 225 -9.45 -13.38 -12.39
N MET A 226 -9.46 -14.33 -13.33
CA MET A 226 -8.29 -14.65 -14.15
C MET A 226 -8.02 -13.58 -15.22
N ASP A 227 -6.85 -13.66 -15.85
CA ASP A 227 -6.46 -12.81 -16.98
C ASP A 227 -6.64 -11.32 -16.66
N HIS A 228 -5.96 -10.82 -15.61
CA HIS A 228 -6.03 -9.42 -15.18
C HIS A 228 -7.49 -8.94 -14.91
N GLY A 229 -8.37 -9.86 -14.52
CA GLY A 229 -9.80 -9.56 -14.33
C GLY A 229 -10.59 -9.43 -15.62
N GLN A 230 -10.09 -9.96 -16.76
CA GLN A 230 -10.83 -9.97 -18.02
C GLN A 230 -11.85 -11.11 -18.09
N ASP A 231 -11.63 -12.22 -17.37
CA ASP A 231 -12.67 -13.20 -17.10
C ASP A 231 -13.43 -12.81 -15.84
N THR A 232 -14.74 -12.67 -15.94
CA THR A 232 -15.61 -12.28 -14.79
C THR A 232 -16.12 -13.48 -13.99
N THR A 233 -15.64 -14.69 -14.29
CA THR A 233 -15.94 -15.89 -13.51
C THR A 233 -15.02 -15.96 -12.30
N VAL A 234 -15.60 -15.93 -11.12
CA VAL A 234 -14.84 -16.05 -9.86
C VAL A 234 -14.43 -17.51 -9.65
N VAL A 235 -13.11 -17.77 -9.59
CA VAL A 235 -12.56 -19.14 -9.46
C VAL A 235 -11.65 -19.27 -8.22
N ASP A 236 -11.48 -20.51 -7.77
CA ASP A 236 -10.40 -20.84 -6.83
C ASP A 236 -9.07 -20.86 -7.60
N TYR A 237 -8.22 -19.85 -7.39
CA TYR A 237 -6.91 -19.74 -8.05
C TYR A 237 -6.06 -21.01 -7.84
N TYR A 238 -6.12 -21.59 -6.66
CA TYR A 238 -5.31 -22.76 -6.29
C TYR A 238 -5.72 -24.06 -7.01
N GLU A 239 -6.93 -24.10 -7.62
CA GLU A 239 -7.39 -25.21 -8.47
C GLU A 239 -7.10 -25.00 -9.97
N THR A 240 -6.55 -23.83 -10.37
CA THR A 240 -6.28 -23.53 -11.77
C THR A 240 -5.05 -24.26 -12.30
N ASP A 241 -5.04 -24.52 -13.62
CA ASP A 241 -3.86 -25.05 -14.28
C ASP A 241 -2.67 -24.07 -14.20
N GLU A 242 -2.94 -22.76 -14.17
CA GLU A 242 -1.93 -21.69 -14.03
C GLU A 242 -1.18 -21.81 -12.69
N TYR A 243 -1.91 -21.93 -11.57
CA TYR A 243 -1.25 -22.10 -10.26
C TYR A 243 -0.49 -23.42 -10.19
N LYS A 244 -1.06 -24.49 -10.72
CA LYS A 244 -0.40 -25.79 -10.77
C LYS A 244 0.93 -25.72 -11.54
N GLU A 245 0.92 -25.14 -12.75
CA GLU A 245 2.14 -24.96 -13.56
C GLU A 245 3.18 -24.11 -12.82
N PHE A 246 2.73 -23.05 -12.16
CA PHE A 246 3.62 -22.19 -11.37
C PHE A 246 4.32 -22.96 -10.24
N VAL A 247 3.59 -23.68 -9.41
CA VAL A 247 4.21 -24.43 -8.28
C VAL A 247 5.05 -25.61 -8.74
N GLU A 248 4.72 -26.26 -9.88
CA GLU A 248 5.56 -27.28 -10.51
C GLU A 248 6.88 -26.69 -11.00
N THR A 249 6.85 -25.48 -11.59
CA THR A 249 8.06 -24.75 -12.01
C THR A 249 8.92 -24.37 -10.80
N MET A 250 8.31 -23.84 -9.73
CA MET A 250 9.05 -23.49 -8.50
C MET A 250 9.68 -24.72 -7.87
N TYR A 251 9.00 -25.85 -7.87
CA TYR A 251 9.53 -27.12 -7.38
C TYR A 251 10.73 -27.60 -8.22
N ASP A 252 10.60 -27.58 -9.55
CA ASP A 252 11.71 -27.90 -10.45
C ASP A 252 12.94 -27.00 -10.23
N TRP A 253 12.71 -25.70 -10.07
CA TRP A 253 13.78 -24.74 -9.76
C TRP A 253 14.43 -25.00 -8.40
N GLN A 254 13.64 -25.39 -7.39
CA GLN A 254 14.17 -25.77 -6.09
C GLN A 254 15.05 -27.03 -6.18
N GLN A 255 14.64 -28.06 -6.94
CA GLN A 255 15.42 -29.26 -7.17
C GLN A 255 16.74 -28.99 -7.92
N LYS A 256 16.74 -28.00 -8.82
CA LYS A 256 17.92 -27.54 -9.56
C LYS A 256 18.82 -26.59 -8.73
N GLY A 257 18.43 -26.24 -7.52
CA GLY A 257 19.14 -25.32 -6.64
C GLY A 257 19.11 -23.87 -7.15
N TYR A 258 18.08 -23.48 -7.88
CA TYR A 258 17.87 -22.09 -8.31
C TYR A 258 17.27 -21.24 -7.19
N LEU A 259 16.50 -21.86 -6.31
CA LEU A 259 15.94 -21.20 -5.11
C LEU A 259 16.72 -21.62 -3.87
N SER A 260 16.70 -20.78 -2.85
CA SER A 260 17.31 -21.09 -1.56
C SER A 260 16.51 -22.18 -0.81
N LYS A 261 17.17 -22.98 0.03
CA LYS A 261 16.51 -24.05 0.80
C LYS A 261 15.53 -23.52 1.85
N ASP A 262 15.72 -22.29 2.27
CA ASP A 262 14.89 -21.58 3.24
C ASP A 262 13.96 -20.55 2.59
N ALA A 263 13.75 -20.64 1.27
CA ALA A 263 12.94 -19.71 0.48
C ALA A 263 11.53 -19.48 1.05
N ALA A 264 10.94 -20.47 1.72
CA ALA A 264 9.63 -20.37 2.38
C ALA A 264 9.64 -19.63 3.72
N THR A 265 10.81 -19.39 4.32
CA THR A 265 10.92 -18.95 5.73
C THR A 265 11.95 -17.84 5.95
N THR A 266 12.74 -17.49 4.94
CA THR A 266 13.74 -16.42 5.07
C THR A 266 13.07 -15.08 5.39
N THR A 267 13.69 -14.32 6.28
CA THR A 267 13.28 -12.95 6.63
C THR A 267 14.26 -11.92 6.08
N GLU A 268 15.33 -12.37 5.39
CA GLU A 268 16.29 -11.50 4.75
C GLU A 268 15.68 -10.91 3.47
N SER A 269 15.91 -9.62 3.22
CA SER A 269 15.47 -8.99 1.97
C SER A 269 16.22 -9.54 0.77
N ALA A 270 15.56 -9.61 -0.39
CA ALA A 270 16.19 -10.08 -1.61
C ALA A 270 17.34 -9.17 -2.04
N GLU A 271 17.20 -7.87 -1.86
CA GLU A 271 18.22 -6.87 -2.15
C GLU A 271 19.50 -7.11 -1.33
N ASN A 272 19.38 -7.46 -0.05
CA ASN A 272 20.53 -7.81 0.79
C ASN A 272 21.22 -9.09 0.32
N GLN A 273 20.46 -10.10 -0.10
CA GLN A 273 21.02 -11.34 -0.66
C GLN A 273 21.80 -11.06 -1.97
N VAL A 274 21.26 -10.18 -2.83
CA VAL A 274 21.96 -9.75 -4.06
C VAL A 274 23.20 -8.94 -3.70
N LYS A 275 23.11 -7.98 -2.78
CA LYS A 275 24.23 -7.15 -2.30
C LYS A 275 25.38 -7.98 -1.72
N ALA A 276 25.04 -9.07 -1.04
CA ALA A 276 26.01 -10.03 -0.51
C ALA A 276 26.62 -10.93 -1.60
N GLY A 277 26.17 -10.85 -2.85
CA GLY A 277 26.58 -11.74 -3.95
C GLY A 277 26.03 -13.17 -3.83
N ALA A 278 25.06 -13.39 -2.96
CA ALA A 278 24.46 -14.70 -2.73
C ALA A 278 23.35 -15.03 -3.74
N ALA A 279 22.71 -14.02 -4.32
CA ALA A 279 21.65 -14.21 -5.30
C ALA A 279 21.85 -13.39 -6.58
N PHE A 280 21.34 -13.91 -7.70
CA PHE A 280 21.38 -13.27 -9.01
C PHE A 280 20.20 -12.33 -9.25
N SER A 281 18.99 -12.74 -8.87
CA SER A 281 17.76 -12.02 -9.19
C SER A 281 16.71 -12.15 -8.09
N TYR A 282 15.62 -11.38 -8.24
CA TYR A 282 14.40 -11.49 -7.45
C TYR A 282 13.19 -10.95 -8.21
N LEU A 283 11.97 -11.32 -7.80
CA LEU A 283 10.72 -10.76 -8.31
C LEU A 283 10.31 -9.50 -7.54
N ALA A 284 9.87 -8.48 -8.26
CA ALA A 284 9.34 -7.25 -7.68
C ALA A 284 8.29 -6.62 -8.62
N PRO A 285 7.40 -5.74 -8.09
CA PRO A 285 6.58 -4.89 -8.93
C PRO A 285 7.47 -3.96 -9.77
N ASN A 286 7.14 -3.81 -11.06
CA ASN A 286 7.77 -2.83 -11.94
C ASN A 286 7.09 -1.47 -11.80
N LYS A 287 7.90 -0.40 -11.76
CA LYS A 287 7.45 0.98 -11.86
C LYS A 287 8.61 1.89 -12.26
N PRO A 288 8.35 3.07 -12.84
CA PRO A 288 9.39 4.05 -13.15
C PRO A 288 10.27 4.35 -11.91
N GLY A 289 11.59 4.47 -12.11
CA GLY A 289 12.58 4.72 -11.07
C GLY A 289 12.96 3.48 -10.23
N TYR A 290 12.35 2.33 -10.47
CA TYR A 290 12.67 1.13 -9.67
C TYR A 290 14.08 0.59 -9.94
N ASP A 291 14.62 0.76 -11.14
CA ASP A 291 15.99 0.40 -11.53
C ASP A 291 17.03 1.18 -10.71
N THR A 292 16.89 2.49 -10.60
CA THR A 292 17.72 3.34 -9.75
C THR A 292 17.66 2.90 -8.29
N ARG A 293 16.46 2.68 -7.76
CA ARG A 293 16.28 2.20 -6.40
C ARG A 293 16.88 0.82 -6.18
N ALA A 294 16.65 -0.12 -7.08
CA ALA A 294 17.19 -1.47 -7.00
C ALA A 294 18.73 -1.45 -7.02
N ALA A 295 19.35 -0.64 -7.89
CA ALA A 295 20.78 -0.49 -7.94
C ALA A 295 21.37 0.06 -6.61
N LEU A 296 20.69 1.04 -6.00
CA LEU A 296 21.09 1.60 -4.70
C LEU A 296 21.02 0.54 -3.59
N LEU A 297 19.93 -0.18 -3.49
CA LEU A 297 19.70 -1.20 -2.44
C LEU A 297 20.64 -2.40 -2.61
N CYS A 298 20.83 -2.88 -3.85
CA CYS A 298 21.69 -4.01 -4.16
C CYS A 298 23.17 -3.66 -4.20
N GLY A 299 23.53 -2.36 -4.27
CA GLY A 299 24.91 -1.90 -4.34
C GLY A 299 25.62 -2.27 -5.65
N THR A 300 24.89 -2.55 -6.71
CA THR A 300 25.37 -2.90 -8.06
C THR A 300 24.32 -2.52 -9.10
N GLU A 301 24.73 -2.35 -10.37
CA GLU A 301 23.78 -2.12 -11.46
C GLU A 301 22.81 -3.30 -11.61
N MET A 302 21.54 -2.98 -11.72
CA MET A 302 20.47 -3.94 -11.90
C MET A 302 19.76 -3.69 -13.24
N GLU A 303 19.20 -4.74 -13.80
CA GLU A 303 18.40 -4.70 -15.02
C GLU A 303 17.02 -5.27 -14.73
N ILE A 304 15.98 -4.67 -15.30
CA ILE A 304 14.58 -5.05 -15.07
C ILE A 304 13.99 -5.63 -16.34
N ALA A 305 13.41 -6.83 -16.24
CA ALA A 305 12.57 -7.41 -17.29
C ALA A 305 11.12 -7.49 -16.79
N PRO A 306 10.19 -6.71 -17.36
CA PRO A 306 8.76 -6.92 -17.13
C PRO A 306 8.33 -8.31 -17.63
N ILE A 307 7.62 -9.06 -16.80
CA ILE A 307 7.13 -10.42 -17.11
C ILE A 307 5.60 -10.49 -17.10
N SER A 308 4.94 -9.37 -17.10
CA SER A 308 3.50 -9.21 -17.29
C SER A 308 3.17 -7.88 -17.94
N GLU A 309 1.98 -7.77 -18.52
CA GLU A 309 1.42 -6.48 -18.93
C GLU A 309 1.05 -5.65 -17.69
N PRO A 310 1.10 -4.30 -17.76
CA PRO A 310 0.58 -3.46 -16.70
C PRO A 310 -0.95 -3.57 -16.63
N TRP A 311 -1.48 -3.80 -15.43
CA TRP A 311 -2.92 -3.90 -15.21
C TRP A 311 -3.34 -3.28 -13.87
N ALA A 312 -4.63 -2.98 -13.73
CA ALA A 312 -5.18 -2.38 -12.53
C ALA A 312 -6.54 -2.99 -12.17
N GLY A 313 -6.65 -3.45 -10.93
CA GLY A 313 -7.92 -3.82 -10.30
C GLY A 313 -8.28 -2.84 -9.17
N THR A 314 -9.43 -3.03 -8.56
CA THR A 314 -9.89 -2.17 -7.46
C THR A 314 -8.93 -2.20 -6.28
N ALA A 315 -8.43 -3.38 -5.90
CA ALA A 315 -7.55 -3.56 -4.75
C ALA A 315 -6.21 -2.82 -4.88
N GLN A 316 -5.63 -2.75 -6.10
CA GLN A 316 -4.38 -2.03 -6.33
C GLN A 316 -4.56 -0.51 -6.14
N ILE A 317 -5.65 0.04 -6.66
CA ILE A 317 -5.94 1.48 -6.55
C ILE A 317 -6.33 1.84 -5.11
N SER A 318 -7.19 1.05 -4.49
CA SER A 318 -7.67 1.28 -3.13
C SER A 318 -6.78 0.66 -2.04
N TYR A 319 -5.55 0.23 -2.37
CA TYR A 319 -4.62 -0.36 -1.41
C TYR A 319 -4.49 0.48 -0.14
N LEU A 320 -4.38 1.79 -0.30
CA LEU A 320 -4.48 2.76 0.76
C LEU A 320 -5.39 3.91 0.32
N THR A 321 -6.35 4.24 1.18
CA THR A 321 -7.28 5.37 1.01
C THR A 321 -7.30 6.22 2.26
N TYR A 322 -7.69 7.49 2.13
CA TYR A 322 -7.94 8.35 3.28
C TYR A 322 -9.44 8.55 3.48
N GLY A 323 -9.94 8.19 4.66
CA GLY A 323 -11.32 8.40 5.07
C GLY A 323 -11.46 9.46 6.14
N ILE A 324 -12.67 9.95 6.33
CA ILE A 324 -13.02 10.83 7.45
C ILE A 324 -13.63 9.98 8.56
N SER A 325 -13.04 10.06 9.75
CA SER A 325 -13.53 9.34 10.93
C SER A 325 -14.92 9.82 11.35
N SER A 326 -15.74 8.90 11.85
CA SER A 326 -17.02 9.26 12.46
C SER A 326 -16.87 10.09 13.73
N SER A 327 -15.72 10.02 14.43
CA SER A 327 -15.37 10.83 15.60
C SER A 327 -14.92 12.25 15.27
N SER A 328 -14.68 12.59 14.00
CA SER A 328 -14.35 13.96 13.60
C SER A 328 -15.45 14.94 14.03
N ALA A 329 -15.07 16.02 14.68
CA ALA A 329 -16.02 16.99 15.23
C ALA A 329 -16.66 17.89 14.15
N ASP A 330 -15.89 18.24 13.11
CA ASP A 330 -16.35 19.07 11.99
C ASP A 330 -15.93 18.45 10.67
N LYS A 331 -16.81 17.66 10.11
CA LYS A 331 -16.59 16.89 8.87
C LYS A 331 -16.46 17.79 7.64
N ASP A 332 -17.13 18.95 7.64
CA ASP A 332 -17.01 19.94 6.56
C ASP A 332 -15.59 20.52 6.51
N LYS A 333 -15.06 20.94 7.67
CA LYS A 333 -13.67 21.44 7.76
C LYS A 333 -12.64 20.33 7.49
N THR A 334 -12.88 19.12 7.99
CA THR A 334 -12.00 17.97 7.72
C THR A 334 -11.93 17.67 6.23
N MET A 335 -13.06 17.71 5.51
CA MET A 335 -13.07 17.48 4.06
C MET A 335 -12.37 18.63 3.31
N GLN A 336 -12.56 19.89 3.73
CA GLN A 336 -11.84 21.02 3.14
C GLN A 336 -10.33 20.90 3.34
N CYS A 337 -9.90 20.46 4.54
CA CYS A 337 -8.49 20.19 4.82
C CYS A 337 -7.96 19.07 3.93
N LEU A 338 -8.68 17.95 3.81
CA LEU A 338 -8.29 16.82 2.99
C LEU A 338 -8.13 17.22 1.52
N ASP A 339 -9.10 17.93 0.95
CA ASP A 339 -9.01 18.42 -0.44
C ASP A 339 -7.86 19.41 -0.64
N TYR A 340 -7.60 20.27 0.36
CA TYR A 340 -6.47 21.19 0.35
C TYR A 340 -5.11 20.47 0.32
N LEU A 341 -4.96 19.38 1.07
CA LEU A 341 -3.76 18.53 1.07
C LEU A 341 -3.52 17.88 -0.32
N TYR A 342 -4.57 17.45 -1.02
CA TYR A 342 -4.46 16.95 -2.38
C TYR A 342 -4.00 18.02 -3.39
N GLY A 343 -4.29 19.29 -3.12
CA GLY A 343 -3.99 20.40 -4.02
C GLY A 343 -2.65 21.08 -3.81
N ASN A 344 -2.04 20.97 -2.62
CA ASN A 344 -0.94 21.82 -2.19
C ASN A 344 0.44 21.15 -2.28
N ALA A 345 1.19 21.47 -3.34
CA ALA A 345 2.53 20.93 -3.58
C ALA A 345 3.54 21.28 -2.46
N ASP A 346 3.45 22.50 -1.88
CA ASP A 346 4.40 22.94 -0.86
C ASP A 346 4.27 22.08 0.42
N ILE A 347 3.02 21.78 0.83
CA ILE A 347 2.76 20.90 1.97
C ILE A 347 3.18 19.46 1.68
N LEU A 348 2.92 18.95 0.47
CA LEU A 348 3.32 17.60 0.08
C LEU A 348 4.84 17.42 0.11
N ASN A 349 5.58 18.41 -0.38
CA ASN A 349 7.04 18.39 -0.34
C ASN A 349 7.59 18.56 1.08
N LEU A 350 6.98 19.41 1.92
CA LEU A 350 7.34 19.49 3.34
C LEU A 350 7.11 18.14 4.05
N LEU A 351 5.98 17.49 3.82
CA LEU A 351 5.66 16.18 4.42
C LEU A 351 6.61 15.07 3.96
N ASN A 352 7.01 15.08 2.69
CA ASN A 352 7.79 13.99 2.12
C ASN A 352 9.30 14.21 2.22
N TRP A 353 9.76 15.44 2.04
CA TRP A 353 11.18 15.77 1.87
C TRP A 353 11.73 16.75 2.93
N GLY A 354 10.84 17.43 3.67
CA GLY A 354 11.24 18.42 4.65
C GLY A 354 11.41 19.83 4.07
N GLU A 355 12.34 20.61 4.63
CA GLU A 355 12.55 22.02 4.34
C GLU A 355 13.73 22.23 3.38
N GLU A 356 13.52 22.97 2.29
CA GLU A 356 14.58 23.37 1.34
C GLU A 356 15.72 24.12 2.05
N GLY A 357 16.96 23.76 1.73
CA GLY A 357 18.19 24.30 2.35
C GLY A 357 18.50 23.73 3.73
N VAL A 358 17.63 22.89 4.30
CA VAL A 358 17.83 22.22 5.59
C VAL A 358 17.87 20.70 5.38
N ASP A 359 16.86 20.12 4.76
CA ASP A 359 16.69 18.68 4.57
C ASP A 359 17.04 18.27 3.14
N TYR A 360 16.76 19.13 2.18
CA TYR A 360 17.14 18.94 0.79
C TYR A 360 17.61 20.24 0.11
N GLU A 361 18.27 20.12 -1.01
CA GLU A 361 18.62 21.21 -1.93
C GLU A 361 18.05 20.91 -3.32
N VAL A 362 17.59 21.95 -4.03
CA VAL A 362 17.19 21.82 -5.43
C VAL A 362 18.44 21.80 -6.30
N VAL A 363 18.72 20.66 -6.93
CA VAL A 363 19.88 20.48 -7.83
C VAL A 363 19.54 20.76 -9.28
N ASP A 364 18.28 20.60 -9.68
CA ASP A 364 17.75 21.01 -10.99
C ASP A 364 16.35 21.62 -10.83
N ALA A 365 16.29 22.95 -10.89
CA ALA A 365 15.03 23.67 -10.73
C ALA A 365 14.10 23.58 -11.95
N GLU A 366 14.60 23.26 -13.15
CA GLU A 366 13.77 23.08 -14.35
C GLU A 366 12.95 21.80 -14.26
N ASN A 367 13.54 20.76 -13.70
CA ASN A 367 12.94 19.43 -13.59
C ASN A 367 12.45 19.11 -12.17
N ASN A 368 12.52 20.04 -11.21
CA ASN A 368 12.15 19.84 -9.79
C ASN A 368 12.94 18.69 -9.12
N ILE A 369 14.23 18.52 -9.48
CA ILE A 369 15.07 17.47 -8.91
C ILE A 369 15.78 18.00 -7.67
N ILE A 370 15.76 17.18 -6.62
CA ILE A 370 16.36 17.46 -5.30
C ILE A 370 17.35 16.41 -4.88
N ASN A 371 18.24 16.76 -3.96
CA ASN A 371 19.16 15.84 -3.28
C ASN A 371 19.46 16.35 -1.86
N TYR A 372 20.18 15.58 -1.06
CA TYR A 372 20.65 16.03 0.25
C TYR A 372 21.59 17.23 0.10
N PRO A 373 21.54 18.17 1.06
CA PRO A 373 22.54 19.24 1.14
C PRO A 373 23.96 18.69 1.33
N ASP A 374 24.98 19.45 0.93
CA ASP A 374 26.38 19.07 1.06
C ASP A 374 26.74 18.55 2.48
N GLY A 375 27.22 17.30 2.55
CA GLY A 375 27.65 16.64 3.80
C GLY A 375 26.50 16.12 4.66
N LYS A 376 25.29 16.08 4.12
CA LYS A 376 24.13 15.47 4.76
C LYS A 376 23.72 14.18 4.07
N ASP A 377 22.90 13.39 4.77
CA ASP A 377 22.32 12.14 4.31
C ASP A 377 21.02 11.84 5.08
N ASP A 378 20.40 10.72 4.78
CA ASP A 378 19.19 10.21 5.43
C ASP A 378 19.25 10.19 6.97
N SER A 379 20.42 9.99 7.55
CA SER A 379 20.58 9.87 9.01
C SER A 379 20.54 11.20 9.78
N ASN A 380 20.58 12.34 9.08
CA ASN A 380 20.70 13.67 9.68
C ASN A 380 19.85 14.75 9.01
N THR A 381 18.84 14.33 8.25
CA THR A 381 17.80 15.17 7.65
C THR A 381 16.43 14.57 7.91
N TYR A 382 15.38 15.37 7.77
CA TYR A 382 14.02 14.83 7.65
C TYR A 382 13.84 14.28 6.24
N HIS A 383 13.46 13.01 6.14
CA HIS A 383 13.34 12.32 4.86
C HIS A 383 12.32 11.17 4.95
N LEU A 384 11.02 11.52 4.96
CA LEU A 384 9.97 10.51 5.09
C LEU A 384 9.92 9.57 3.87
N ALA A 385 10.11 10.10 2.65
CA ALA A 385 10.17 9.35 1.39
C ALA A 385 8.99 8.38 1.14
N GLU A 386 7.81 8.71 1.66
CA GLU A 386 6.58 7.90 1.61
C GLU A 386 5.51 8.53 0.70
N GLY A 387 5.96 9.22 -0.37
CA GLY A 387 5.10 9.96 -1.28
C GLY A 387 3.92 9.16 -1.85
N TRP A 388 4.07 7.85 -2.01
CA TRP A 388 3.01 6.96 -2.50
C TRP A 388 1.76 6.93 -1.61
N GLN A 389 1.91 7.18 -0.32
CA GLN A 389 0.78 7.27 0.61
C GLN A 389 0.28 8.71 0.85
N LEU A 390 1.02 9.72 0.40
CA LEU A 390 0.70 11.13 0.67
C LEU A 390 -0.09 11.76 -0.49
N PHE A 391 -1.39 11.76 -0.42
CA PHE A 391 -2.38 12.47 -1.24
C PHE A 391 -2.12 12.50 -2.76
N ASP A 392 -1.15 13.31 -3.25
CA ASP A 392 -0.82 13.46 -4.69
C ASP A 392 0.69 13.46 -4.91
N GLN A 393 1.26 12.28 -5.13
CA GLN A 393 2.69 12.08 -5.40
C GLN A 393 3.16 12.82 -6.65
N PHE A 394 2.28 13.05 -7.62
CA PHE A 394 2.62 13.70 -8.88
C PHE A 394 2.95 15.21 -8.75
N LYS A 395 2.75 15.79 -7.56
CA LYS A 395 3.13 17.17 -7.24
C LYS A 395 4.44 17.25 -6.45
N MET A 396 5.06 16.11 -6.13
CA MET A 396 6.28 16.08 -5.32
C MET A 396 7.52 16.25 -6.19
N HIS A 397 8.58 16.75 -5.56
CA HIS A 397 9.91 16.80 -6.16
C HIS A 397 10.41 15.39 -6.48
N ILE A 398 11.31 15.32 -7.46
CA ILE A 398 11.95 14.09 -7.92
C ILE A 398 13.32 13.98 -7.25
N TRP A 399 13.67 12.80 -6.78
CA TRP A 399 14.99 12.57 -6.19
C TRP A 399 16.06 12.42 -7.27
N GLU A 400 17.27 12.98 -7.03
CA GLU A 400 18.38 12.87 -7.96
C GLU A 400 18.73 11.39 -8.26
N GLY A 401 18.83 11.07 -9.54
CA GLY A 401 19.01 9.70 -10.04
C GLY A 401 17.77 9.12 -10.70
N ASP A 402 16.57 9.61 -10.36
CA ASP A 402 15.34 9.23 -11.07
C ASP A 402 15.17 10.04 -12.37
N SER A 403 14.37 9.50 -13.29
CA SER A 403 14.00 10.19 -14.53
C SER A 403 13.29 11.52 -14.23
N PRO A 404 13.64 12.62 -14.88
CA PRO A 404 12.89 13.87 -14.76
C PRO A 404 11.44 13.74 -15.25
N ASP A 405 11.13 12.73 -16.06
CA ASP A 405 9.81 12.45 -16.60
C ASP A 405 9.05 11.38 -15.79
N ILE A 406 9.57 10.96 -14.60
CA ILE A 406 9.05 9.84 -13.81
C ILE A 406 7.53 9.94 -13.54
N TRP A 407 7.01 11.14 -13.28
CA TRP A 407 5.58 11.34 -13.03
C TRP A 407 4.74 11.21 -14.29
N ASP A 408 5.25 11.66 -15.43
CA ASP A 408 4.55 11.54 -16.72
C ASP A 408 4.62 10.09 -17.23
N GLU A 409 5.74 9.40 -17.03
CA GLU A 409 5.87 7.96 -17.29
C GLU A 409 4.89 7.15 -16.43
N THR A 410 4.78 7.47 -15.14
CA THR A 410 3.85 6.79 -14.22
C THR A 410 2.39 7.03 -14.62
N LYS A 411 2.02 8.26 -14.97
CA LYS A 411 0.67 8.58 -15.47
C LYS A 411 0.35 7.83 -16.77
N ALA A 412 1.30 7.78 -17.71
CA ALA A 412 1.13 7.06 -18.97
C ALA A 412 0.90 5.56 -18.74
N LEU A 413 1.62 4.94 -17.79
CA LEU A 413 1.40 3.56 -17.39
C LEU A 413 0.04 3.35 -16.71
N ASN A 414 -0.37 4.26 -15.83
CA ASN A 414 -1.71 4.23 -15.23
C ASN A 414 -2.82 4.30 -16.28
N GLU A 415 -2.65 5.12 -17.32
CA GLU A 415 -3.62 5.27 -18.42
C GLU A 415 -3.68 4.05 -19.32
N SER A 416 -2.51 3.45 -19.63
CA SER A 416 -2.38 2.30 -20.53
C SER A 416 -2.69 0.96 -19.86
N ALA A 417 -2.72 0.89 -18.54
CA ALA A 417 -2.95 -0.34 -17.80
C ALA A 417 -4.30 -0.99 -18.15
N ILE A 418 -4.28 -2.31 -18.33
CA ILE A 418 -5.47 -3.13 -18.52
C ILE A 418 -6.33 -3.01 -17.25
N LYS A 419 -7.50 -2.42 -17.35
CA LYS A 419 -8.43 -2.33 -16.21
C LYS A 419 -9.23 -3.62 -16.08
N SER A 420 -9.26 -4.19 -14.87
CA SER A 420 -10.16 -5.30 -14.56
C SER A 420 -11.61 -4.94 -14.90
N LYS A 421 -12.38 -5.90 -15.41
CA LYS A 421 -13.82 -5.72 -15.60
C LYS A 421 -14.59 -5.52 -14.29
N ALA A 422 -13.98 -5.91 -13.17
CA ALA A 422 -14.50 -5.66 -11.83
C ALA A 422 -13.98 -4.32 -11.23
N PHE A 423 -13.42 -3.44 -12.05
CA PHE A 423 -12.88 -2.16 -11.59
C PHE A 423 -13.97 -1.29 -10.95
N GLY A 424 -13.81 -0.96 -9.66
CA GLY A 424 -14.81 -0.27 -8.83
C GLY A 424 -15.68 -1.22 -8.00
N PHE A 425 -15.56 -2.54 -8.19
CA PHE A 425 -16.25 -3.51 -7.35
C PHE A 425 -15.49 -3.73 -6.04
N THR A 426 -16.17 -3.62 -4.91
CA THR A 426 -15.65 -4.01 -3.59
C THR A 426 -16.55 -5.08 -2.98
N TYR A 427 -15.97 -6.22 -2.65
CA TYR A 427 -16.69 -7.35 -2.07
C TYR A 427 -17.07 -7.10 -0.62
N ASP A 428 -18.36 -7.22 -0.27
CA ASP A 428 -18.81 -7.27 1.12
C ASP A 428 -18.70 -8.70 1.65
N SER A 429 -17.67 -8.93 2.45
CA SER A 429 -17.34 -10.24 3.01
C SER A 429 -18.03 -10.56 4.35
N THR A 430 -18.92 -9.69 4.85
CA THR A 430 -19.53 -9.80 6.20
C THR A 430 -20.20 -11.15 6.43
N SER A 431 -20.89 -11.69 5.42
CA SER A 431 -21.63 -12.95 5.52
C SER A 431 -20.76 -14.22 5.58
N VAL A 432 -19.45 -14.10 5.26
CA VAL A 432 -18.50 -15.20 5.16
C VAL A 432 -17.21 -14.97 5.98
N ALA A 433 -17.24 -14.08 6.93
CA ALA A 433 -16.07 -13.73 7.75
C ALA A 433 -15.43 -14.92 8.46
N ASN A 434 -16.23 -15.89 8.91
CA ASN A 434 -15.71 -17.11 9.56
C ASN A 434 -15.00 -18.03 8.56
N GLU A 435 -15.54 -18.17 7.35
CA GLU A 435 -14.93 -18.93 6.27
C GLU A 435 -13.61 -18.29 5.84
N LEU A 436 -13.55 -16.97 5.68
CA LEU A 436 -12.32 -16.25 5.34
C LEU A 436 -11.22 -16.45 6.40
N ALA A 437 -11.57 -16.40 7.69
CA ALA A 437 -10.62 -16.67 8.77
C ALA A 437 -10.10 -18.12 8.72
N ALA A 438 -10.95 -19.09 8.43
CA ALA A 438 -10.56 -20.50 8.28
C ALA A 438 -9.66 -20.70 7.06
N LEU A 439 -10.01 -20.08 5.92
CA LEU A 439 -9.24 -20.11 4.66
C LEU A 439 -7.86 -19.51 4.85
N SER A 440 -7.74 -18.37 5.55
CA SER A 440 -6.46 -17.73 5.85
C SER A 440 -5.53 -18.66 6.64
N ASN A 441 -6.06 -19.42 7.61
CA ASN A 441 -5.28 -20.43 8.37
C ASN A 441 -4.80 -21.57 7.46
N VAL A 442 -5.64 -22.01 6.53
CA VAL A 442 -5.26 -23.07 5.57
C VAL A 442 -4.20 -22.54 4.61
N LYS A 443 -4.36 -21.32 4.05
CA LYS A 443 -3.37 -20.67 3.19
C LYS A 443 -2.01 -20.56 3.89
N ALA A 444 -1.99 -20.08 5.12
CA ALA A 444 -0.75 -19.92 5.91
C ALA A 444 0.00 -21.26 6.12
N LYS A 445 -0.71 -22.39 6.11
CA LYS A 445 -0.11 -23.71 6.26
C LYS A 445 0.59 -24.23 5.01
N TYR A 446 0.11 -23.86 3.80
CA TYR A 446 0.52 -24.49 2.56
C TYR A 446 1.17 -23.58 1.54
N ALA A 447 0.66 -22.35 1.40
CA ALA A 447 0.98 -21.50 0.24
C ALA A 447 2.47 -21.16 0.15
N ALA A 448 3.11 -20.77 1.24
CA ALA A 448 4.53 -20.40 1.21
C ALA A 448 5.43 -21.56 0.78
N SER A 449 5.16 -22.78 1.23
CA SER A 449 5.97 -23.94 0.85
C SER A 449 5.72 -24.41 -0.59
N LEU A 450 4.50 -24.30 -1.09
CA LEU A 450 4.17 -24.55 -2.51
C LEU A 450 4.78 -23.46 -3.41
N GLY A 451 4.52 -22.17 -3.10
CA GLY A 451 4.97 -21.04 -3.92
C GLY A 451 6.47 -20.84 -3.96
N SER A 452 7.23 -21.47 -3.04
CA SER A 452 8.71 -21.49 -3.05
C SER A 452 9.30 -22.82 -3.48
N GLY A 453 8.48 -23.80 -3.90
CA GLY A 453 8.91 -25.11 -4.37
C GLY A 453 9.58 -26.00 -3.32
N THR A 454 9.43 -25.68 -2.01
CA THR A 454 10.08 -26.46 -0.94
C THR A 454 9.37 -27.78 -0.59
N VAL A 455 8.19 -28.00 -1.16
CA VAL A 455 7.42 -29.24 -1.05
C VAL A 455 7.00 -29.76 -2.42
N ASP A 456 6.79 -31.09 -2.51
CA ASP A 456 6.31 -31.71 -3.75
C ASP A 456 4.85 -31.27 -4.03
N PRO A 457 4.58 -30.59 -5.15
CA PRO A 457 3.24 -30.14 -5.49
C PRO A 457 2.28 -31.28 -5.84
N GLU A 458 2.75 -32.43 -6.38
CA GLU A 458 1.88 -33.57 -6.68
C GLU A 458 1.26 -34.15 -5.39
N GLU A 459 2.01 -34.11 -4.30
CA GLU A 459 1.53 -34.60 -3.00
C GLU A 459 0.80 -33.53 -2.17
N THR A 460 1.19 -32.27 -2.30
CA THR A 460 0.79 -31.19 -1.36
C THR A 460 -0.38 -30.38 -1.88
N LEU A 461 -0.41 -30.05 -3.18
CA LEU A 461 -1.47 -29.22 -3.75
C LEU A 461 -2.87 -29.86 -3.62
N PRO A 462 -3.07 -31.19 -3.86
CA PRO A 462 -4.39 -31.78 -3.65
C PRO A 462 -4.88 -31.67 -2.19
N LYS A 463 -3.98 -31.77 -1.21
CA LYS A 463 -4.32 -31.64 0.22
C LYS A 463 -4.70 -30.20 0.56
N PHE A 464 -3.99 -29.23 -0.01
CA PHE A 464 -4.28 -27.80 0.16
C PHE A 464 -5.68 -27.48 -0.37
N ILE A 465 -5.99 -27.88 -1.60
CA ILE A 465 -7.30 -27.69 -2.23
C ILE A 465 -8.41 -28.35 -1.40
N GLU A 466 -8.20 -29.59 -0.94
CA GLU A 466 -9.18 -30.30 -0.10
C GLU A 466 -9.46 -29.55 1.23
N GLU A 467 -8.42 -29.00 1.88
CA GLU A 467 -8.58 -28.23 3.12
C GLU A 467 -9.26 -26.88 2.84
N LEU A 468 -9.00 -26.20 1.71
CA LEU A 468 -9.71 -24.99 1.32
C LEU A 468 -11.21 -25.24 1.09
N LYS A 469 -11.57 -26.35 0.43
CA LYS A 469 -12.97 -26.75 0.27
C LYS A 469 -13.66 -27.01 1.61
N LYS A 470 -12.99 -27.70 2.52
CA LYS A 470 -13.51 -27.93 3.88
C LYS A 470 -13.66 -26.63 4.69
N ALA A 471 -12.78 -25.64 4.44
CA ALA A 471 -12.84 -24.33 5.09
C ALA A 471 -13.92 -23.41 4.50
N GLY A 472 -14.52 -23.77 3.36
CA GLY A 472 -15.70 -23.10 2.79
C GLY A 472 -15.40 -22.17 1.62
N ILE A 473 -14.33 -22.40 0.86
CA ILE A 473 -13.97 -21.58 -0.30
C ILE A 473 -15.09 -21.49 -1.33
N GLU A 474 -15.84 -22.57 -1.57
CA GLU A 474 -16.95 -22.60 -2.50
C GLU A 474 -18.07 -21.60 -2.10
N LYS A 475 -18.32 -21.43 -0.80
CA LYS A 475 -19.30 -20.45 -0.30
C LYS A 475 -18.79 -19.02 -0.53
N VAL A 476 -17.52 -18.76 -0.30
CA VAL A 476 -16.91 -17.44 -0.57
C VAL A 476 -17.00 -17.11 -2.06
N ILE A 477 -16.61 -18.02 -2.93
CA ILE A 477 -16.69 -17.85 -4.39
C ILE A 477 -18.13 -17.58 -4.84
N SER A 478 -19.09 -18.38 -4.37
CA SER A 478 -20.51 -18.23 -4.74
C SER A 478 -21.07 -16.86 -4.32
N THR A 479 -20.81 -16.43 -3.08
CA THR A 479 -21.26 -15.12 -2.60
C THR A 479 -20.58 -13.97 -3.32
N LYS A 480 -19.31 -14.11 -3.65
CA LYS A 480 -18.54 -13.12 -4.39
C LYS A 480 -19.05 -12.99 -5.83
N GLN A 481 -19.29 -14.12 -6.50
CA GLN A 481 -19.88 -14.12 -7.85
C GLN A 481 -21.26 -13.47 -7.89
N GLU A 482 -22.14 -13.80 -6.92
CA GLU A 482 -23.46 -13.19 -6.84
C GLU A 482 -23.41 -11.66 -6.71
N GLN A 483 -22.51 -11.15 -5.87
CA GLN A 483 -22.32 -9.71 -5.71
C GLN A 483 -21.71 -9.06 -6.95
N LEU A 484 -20.73 -9.71 -7.57
CA LEU A 484 -20.09 -9.22 -8.79
C LEU A 484 -21.09 -9.17 -9.95
N ASP A 485 -21.87 -10.23 -10.17
CA ASP A 485 -22.87 -10.27 -11.24
C ASP A 485 -23.87 -9.12 -11.10
N LYS A 486 -24.36 -8.89 -9.89
CA LYS A 486 -25.27 -7.77 -9.60
C LYS A 486 -24.61 -6.43 -9.90
N TRP A 487 -23.37 -6.25 -9.43
CA TRP A 487 -22.61 -5.01 -9.65
C TRP A 487 -22.38 -4.77 -11.15
N LEU A 488 -22.00 -5.80 -11.92
CA LEU A 488 -21.82 -5.72 -13.36
C LEU A 488 -23.10 -5.36 -14.10
N GLU A 489 -24.26 -5.81 -13.62
CA GLU A 489 -25.56 -5.43 -14.20
C GLU A 489 -25.90 -3.95 -13.96
N GLU A 490 -25.56 -3.43 -12.77
CA GLU A 490 -25.83 -2.05 -12.37
C GLU A 490 -24.85 -1.03 -12.97
N ASN A 491 -23.67 -1.48 -13.46
CA ASN A 491 -22.58 -0.63 -13.97
C ASN A 491 -22.27 -0.84 -15.46
N LYS A 492 -23.24 -1.35 -16.23
CA LYS A 492 -23.12 -1.54 -17.70
C LYS A 492 -23.06 -0.22 -18.46
#